data_b437067bed4cb5934b53719860c7c855
#
_entry.id   b437067bed4cb5934b53719860c7c855
#
_cell.length_a   1.000
_cell.length_b   1.000
_cell.length_c   1.000
_cell.angle_alpha   90.00
_cell.angle_beta   90.00
_cell.angle_gamma   90.00
#
_symmetry.space_group_name_H-M   'P 1'
#
loop_
_entity.id
_entity.type
_entity.pdbx_description
1 polymer ?
#
loop_
_entity_poly.entity_id
_entity_poly.type
_entity_poly.pdbx_seq_one_letter_code
_entity_poly.pdbx_strand_id
1 'polypeptide(L)'
;MTSSSLAIAIPVGIGVWILLWMWAIPRASDRIRSALDGRIGYGPLVGLIDLVSCTLSRTLHRVRYVGFEDLPTPFRHGDVGGGVVVANHSAGVDPFIVQTGLRRLIRWMMWAEMMDPRLDFAWKAGQALPVSYGSQDAATLRKAVRHVKEGGLIGIFPEGTIARPPREIRPFQPGVGLLARLSKAPVLVLWIHDTPYTETAGGSIFRRSHSVVEFVGVFDLSGEKDPATATAILRNALADHSGWPRNEESTLTIGDTEPTEEP
;
A
#
# COMPACT_ATOMS: atom_id res chain seq x y z
N MET A 1 -39.46 -6.63 53.39
CA MET A 1 -38.19 -7.20 52.95
C MET A 1 -37.16 -6.81 54.01
N THR A 2 -36.57 -7.78 54.67
CA THR A 2 -35.68 -7.57 55.82
C THR A 2 -34.29 -7.11 55.28
N SER A 3 -33.63 -6.25 56.05
CA SER A 3 -32.29 -5.72 55.74
C SER A 3 -31.26 -6.81 55.41
N SER A 4 -31.43 -8.00 55.90
CA SER A 4 -30.59 -9.18 55.65
C SER A 4 -30.69 -9.70 54.20
N SER A 5 -31.84 -9.59 53.53
CA SER A 5 -32.04 -10.03 52.16
C SER A 5 -31.34 -9.12 51.15
N LEU A 6 -31.26 -7.83 51.44
CA LEU A 6 -30.53 -6.86 50.61
C LEU A 6 -29.02 -7.03 50.76
N ALA A 7 -28.53 -7.35 51.94
CA ALA A 7 -27.10 -7.53 52.23
C ALA A 7 -26.47 -8.72 51.45
N ILE A 8 -27.26 -9.71 51.09
CA ILE A 8 -26.80 -10.87 50.29
C ILE A 8 -27.03 -10.65 48.79
N ALA A 9 -28.12 -9.96 48.43
CA ALA A 9 -28.48 -9.74 47.03
C ALA A 9 -27.47 -8.87 46.25
N ILE A 10 -26.89 -7.85 46.91
CA ILE A 10 -25.92 -6.94 46.28
C ILE A 10 -24.62 -7.66 45.92
N PRO A 11 -23.92 -8.38 46.82
CA PRO A 11 -22.67 -9.07 46.46
C PRO A 11 -22.88 -10.20 45.45
N VAL A 12 -24.04 -10.89 45.48
CA VAL A 12 -24.38 -11.90 44.48
C VAL A 12 -24.60 -11.25 43.11
N GLY A 13 -25.29 -10.12 43.03
CA GLY A 13 -25.47 -9.37 41.78
C GLY A 13 -24.16 -8.89 41.19
N ILE A 14 -23.25 -8.36 41.99
CA ILE A 14 -21.90 -7.94 41.59
C ILE A 14 -21.10 -9.16 41.08
N GLY A 15 -21.14 -10.28 41.78
CA GLY A 15 -20.46 -11.50 41.38
C GLY A 15 -20.93 -12.01 40.02
N VAL A 16 -22.24 -12.08 39.81
CA VAL A 16 -22.82 -12.45 38.49
C VAL A 16 -22.43 -11.47 37.42
N TRP A 17 -22.43 -10.17 37.70
CA TRP A 17 -22.04 -9.13 36.76
C TRP A 17 -20.55 -9.28 36.34
N ILE A 18 -19.65 -9.49 37.30
CA ILE A 18 -18.22 -9.75 37.04
C ILE A 18 -18.05 -11.02 36.17
N LEU A 19 -18.74 -12.10 36.50
CA LEU A 19 -18.68 -13.34 35.72
C LEU A 19 -19.18 -13.16 34.29
N LEU A 20 -20.26 -12.39 34.10
CA LEU A 20 -20.74 -12.04 32.76
C LEU A 20 -19.69 -11.27 31.94
N TRP A 21 -19.01 -10.30 32.56
CA TRP A 21 -17.95 -9.55 31.88
C TRP A 21 -16.71 -10.42 31.61
N MET A 22 -16.31 -11.26 32.54
CA MET A 22 -15.22 -12.22 32.36
C MET A 22 -15.51 -13.21 31.23
N TRP A 23 -16.77 -13.50 30.96
CA TRP A 23 -17.21 -14.35 29.86
C TRP A 23 -17.37 -13.58 28.53
N ALA A 24 -17.93 -12.38 28.60
CA ALA A 24 -18.26 -11.57 27.42
C ALA A 24 -17.04 -10.91 26.77
N ILE A 25 -16.12 -10.34 27.59
CA ILE A 25 -14.94 -9.63 27.09
C ILE A 25 -14.04 -10.52 26.22
N PRO A 26 -13.60 -11.72 26.65
CA PRO A 26 -12.76 -12.58 25.82
C PRO A 26 -13.43 -12.95 24.51
N ARG A 27 -14.73 -13.33 24.54
CA ARG A 27 -15.47 -13.70 23.33
C ARG A 27 -15.65 -12.54 22.36
N ALA A 28 -15.91 -11.35 22.87
CA ALA A 28 -15.97 -10.14 22.04
C ALA A 28 -14.59 -9.84 21.43
N SER A 29 -13.52 -9.96 22.23
CA SER A 29 -12.15 -9.78 21.79
C SER A 29 -11.77 -10.77 20.69
N ASP A 30 -12.10 -12.06 20.85
CA ASP A 30 -11.81 -13.09 19.88
C ASP A 30 -12.58 -12.88 18.57
N ARG A 31 -13.86 -12.47 18.66
CA ARG A 31 -14.67 -12.14 17.48
C ARG A 31 -14.12 -10.94 16.72
N ILE A 32 -13.73 -9.89 17.44
CA ILE A 32 -13.13 -8.69 16.83
C ILE A 32 -11.81 -9.06 16.18
N ARG A 33 -10.95 -9.80 16.87
CA ARG A 33 -9.66 -10.27 16.35
C ARG A 33 -9.84 -11.10 15.10
N SER A 34 -10.74 -12.08 15.10
CA SER A 34 -11.05 -12.93 13.95
C SER A 34 -11.64 -12.14 12.78
N ALA A 35 -12.53 -11.18 13.05
CA ALA A 35 -13.08 -10.31 12.02
C ALA A 35 -12.03 -9.40 11.37
N LEU A 36 -11.07 -8.89 12.15
CA LEU A 36 -9.95 -8.10 11.63
C LEU A 36 -8.99 -8.97 10.82
N ASP A 37 -8.62 -10.15 11.31
CA ASP A 37 -7.74 -11.07 10.60
C ASP A 37 -8.35 -11.53 9.26
N GLY A 38 -9.65 -11.81 9.23
CA GLY A 38 -10.37 -12.23 8.03
C GLY A 38 -10.45 -11.19 6.92
N ARG A 39 -10.05 -9.92 7.18
CA ARG A 39 -10.13 -8.87 6.15
C ARG A 39 -9.13 -9.06 5.01
N ILE A 40 -7.87 -9.38 5.34
CA ILE A 40 -6.78 -9.58 4.37
C ILE A 40 -6.02 -10.90 4.65
N GLY A 41 -6.15 -11.49 5.85
CA GLY A 41 -5.53 -12.77 6.20
C GLY A 41 -4.07 -12.69 6.65
N TYR A 42 -3.64 -11.53 7.16
CA TYR A 42 -2.27 -11.31 7.65
C TYR A 42 -2.21 -10.85 9.12
N GLY A 43 -3.22 -11.21 9.90
CA GLY A 43 -3.33 -10.91 11.32
C GLY A 43 -4.15 -9.67 11.65
N PRO A 44 -4.58 -9.52 12.91
CA PRO A 44 -5.55 -8.49 13.30
C PRO A 44 -5.00 -7.07 13.19
N LEU A 45 -3.69 -6.86 13.32
CA LEU A 45 -3.07 -5.54 13.14
C LEU A 45 -3.18 -5.08 11.67
N VAL A 46 -2.86 -5.96 10.72
CA VAL A 46 -3.00 -5.66 9.29
C VAL A 46 -4.46 -5.41 8.94
N GLY A 47 -5.39 -6.20 9.50
CA GLY A 47 -6.81 -5.98 9.34
C GLY A 47 -7.31 -4.66 9.92
N LEU A 48 -6.76 -4.20 11.03
CA LEU A 48 -7.05 -2.87 11.60
C LEU A 48 -6.54 -1.74 10.68
N ILE A 49 -5.30 -1.86 10.20
CA ILE A 49 -4.72 -0.90 9.26
C ILE A 49 -5.58 -0.85 7.98
N ASP A 50 -6.00 -1.99 7.45
CA ASP A 50 -6.90 -2.05 6.29
C ASP A 50 -8.24 -1.37 6.59
N LEU A 51 -8.85 -1.64 7.75
CA LEU A 51 -10.11 -1.00 8.16
C LEU A 51 -10.00 0.52 8.20
N VAL A 52 -8.95 1.04 8.83
CA VAL A 52 -8.67 2.49 8.90
C VAL A 52 -8.44 3.05 7.50
N SER A 53 -7.60 2.40 6.70
CA SER A 53 -7.32 2.82 5.32
C SER A 53 -8.57 2.84 4.45
N CYS A 54 -9.42 1.80 4.52
CA CYS A 54 -10.70 1.76 3.82
C CYS A 54 -11.65 2.88 4.26
N THR A 55 -11.68 3.18 5.57
CA THR A 55 -12.52 4.25 6.11
C THR A 55 -12.05 5.61 5.60
N LEU A 56 -10.74 5.90 5.68
CA LEU A 56 -10.16 7.14 5.17
C LEU A 56 -10.36 7.27 3.65
N SER A 57 -10.13 6.20 2.90
CA SER A 57 -10.32 6.20 1.45
C SER A 57 -11.77 6.53 1.06
N ARG A 58 -12.76 6.03 1.79
CA ARG A 58 -14.19 6.29 1.50
C ARG A 58 -14.66 7.66 1.98
N THR A 59 -14.25 8.09 3.16
CA THR A 59 -14.82 9.28 3.83
C THR A 59 -14.02 10.54 3.57
N LEU A 60 -12.71 10.47 3.72
CA LEU A 60 -11.81 11.61 3.61
C LEU A 60 -11.34 11.84 2.16
N HIS A 61 -10.88 10.77 1.50
CA HIS A 61 -10.35 10.84 0.14
C HIS A 61 -11.40 10.59 -0.94
N ARG A 62 -12.58 10.05 -0.57
CA ARG A 62 -13.70 9.74 -1.49
C ARG A 62 -13.21 9.08 -2.78
N VAL A 63 -12.34 8.08 -2.60
CA VAL A 63 -11.65 7.43 -3.71
C VAL A 63 -12.64 6.77 -4.65
N ARG A 64 -12.50 7.05 -5.94
CA ARG A 64 -13.19 6.38 -7.02
C ARG A 64 -12.22 5.43 -7.71
N TYR A 65 -12.64 4.19 -7.90
CA TYR A 65 -11.91 3.16 -8.62
C TYR A 65 -12.57 2.97 -9.98
N VAL A 66 -11.82 3.19 -11.06
CA VAL A 66 -12.33 3.11 -12.44
C VAL A 66 -11.72 1.89 -13.13
N GLY A 67 -12.55 1.03 -13.72
CA GLY A 67 -12.13 -0.20 -14.38
C GLY A 67 -11.71 -1.33 -13.44
N PHE A 68 -11.96 -1.20 -12.12
CA PHE A 68 -11.58 -2.24 -11.15
C PHE A 68 -12.47 -3.48 -11.23
N GLU A 69 -13.64 -3.39 -11.83
CA GLU A 69 -14.50 -4.50 -12.21
C GLU A 69 -13.84 -5.45 -13.23
N ASP A 70 -12.95 -4.91 -14.06
CA ASP A 70 -12.27 -5.62 -15.15
C ASP A 70 -10.89 -6.16 -14.75
N LEU A 71 -10.46 -5.95 -13.49
CA LEU A 71 -9.17 -6.44 -13.02
C LEU A 71 -9.07 -7.96 -13.24
N PRO A 72 -8.02 -8.47 -13.92
CA PRO A 72 -7.82 -9.90 -14.05
C PRO A 72 -7.16 -10.49 -12.79
N THR A 73 -7.21 -11.81 -12.68
CA THR A 73 -6.35 -12.55 -11.73
C THR A 73 -4.87 -12.25 -12.06
N PRO A 74 -4.02 -12.01 -11.04
CA PRO A 74 -4.24 -12.24 -9.60
C PRO A 74 -4.60 -10.98 -8.79
N PHE A 75 -5.18 -9.95 -9.37
CA PHE A 75 -5.29 -8.63 -8.76
C PHE A 75 -6.61 -8.37 -8.02
N ARG A 76 -7.55 -9.31 -8.02
CA ARG A 76 -8.82 -9.17 -7.29
C ARG A 76 -8.70 -9.63 -5.84
N HIS A 77 -9.58 -9.14 -5.00
CA HIS A 77 -9.71 -9.62 -3.63
C HIS A 77 -10.01 -11.13 -3.61
N GLY A 78 -9.23 -11.87 -2.82
CA GLY A 78 -9.38 -13.32 -2.71
C GLY A 78 -8.66 -14.13 -3.79
N ASP A 79 -8.10 -13.49 -4.82
CA ASP A 79 -7.30 -14.18 -5.83
C ASP A 79 -6.02 -14.79 -5.23
N VAL A 80 -5.57 -15.84 -5.88
CA VAL A 80 -4.25 -16.45 -5.65
C VAL A 80 -3.33 -16.15 -6.82
N GLY A 81 -2.02 -16.19 -6.56
CA GLY A 81 -0.99 -15.89 -7.55
C GLY A 81 -0.31 -14.54 -7.32
N GLY A 82 0.89 -14.42 -7.86
CA GLY A 82 1.73 -13.25 -7.69
C GLY A 82 1.61 -12.26 -8.84
N GLY A 83 1.92 -11.01 -8.56
CA GLY A 83 1.91 -9.94 -9.55
C GLY A 83 2.71 -8.73 -9.10
N VAL A 84 2.97 -7.84 -10.04
CA VAL A 84 3.60 -6.54 -9.78
C VAL A 84 2.56 -5.45 -10.01
N VAL A 85 2.45 -4.51 -9.09
CA VAL A 85 1.57 -3.33 -9.17
C VAL A 85 2.42 -2.10 -9.39
N VAL A 86 2.21 -1.41 -10.48
CA VAL A 86 2.93 -0.20 -10.90
C VAL A 86 1.96 0.96 -10.97
N ALA A 87 2.30 2.09 -10.39
CA ALA A 87 1.51 3.31 -10.49
C ALA A 87 2.42 4.55 -10.49
N ASN A 88 1.91 5.69 -10.97
CA ASN A 88 2.54 6.98 -10.75
C ASN A 88 2.44 7.39 -9.27
N HIS A 89 3.33 8.29 -8.83
CA HIS A 89 3.38 8.73 -7.43
C HIS A 89 3.06 10.21 -7.29
N SER A 90 1.84 10.52 -6.87
CA SER A 90 1.30 11.88 -6.76
C SER A 90 1.26 12.39 -5.32
N ALA A 91 1.07 11.49 -4.33
CA ALA A 91 0.93 11.85 -2.93
C ALA A 91 1.32 10.70 -1.99
N GLY A 92 1.64 11.00 -0.74
CA GLY A 92 1.99 9.97 0.25
C GLY A 92 0.82 9.03 0.62
N VAL A 93 -0.42 9.39 0.27
CA VAL A 93 -1.60 8.52 0.47
C VAL A 93 -1.73 7.43 -0.60
N ASP A 94 -1.01 7.52 -1.72
CA ASP A 94 -1.17 6.62 -2.87
C ASP A 94 -1.07 5.12 -2.52
N PRO A 95 -0.09 4.65 -1.71
CA PRO A 95 -0.02 3.24 -1.34
C PRO A 95 -1.28 2.74 -0.62
N PHE A 96 -1.87 3.59 0.22
CA PHE A 96 -3.06 3.24 0.99
C PHE A 96 -4.30 3.13 0.10
N ILE A 97 -4.51 4.08 -0.82
CA ILE A 97 -5.67 4.04 -1.71
C ILE A 97 -5.58 2.89 -2.71
N VAL A 98 -4.40 2.56 -3.23
CA VAL A 98 -4.22 1.37 -4.08
C VAL A 98 -4.46 0.09 -3.28
N GLN A 99 -3.89 -0.01 -2.07
CA GLN A 99 -4.10 -1.14 -1.17
C GLN A 99 -5.58 -1.41 -0.90
N THR A 100 -6.36 -0.34 -0.66
CA THR A 100 -7.80 -0.46 -0.37
C THR A 100 -8.63 -0.84 -1.59
N GLY A 101 -8.16 -0.50 -2.80
CA GLY A 101 -8.81 -0.89 -4.05
C GLY A 101 -8.64 -2.38 -4.36
N LEU A 102 -7.43 -2.88 -4.27
CA LEU A 102 -7.12 -4.28 -4.57
C LEU A 102 -7.51 -5.25 -3.44
N ARG A 103 -7.47 -4.77 -2.18
CA ARG A 103 -7.78 -5.56 -0.98
C ARG A 103 -7.01 -6.88 -0.89
N ARG A 104 -5.78 -6.88 -1.39
CA ARG A 104 -4.76 -7.89 -1.21
C ARG A 104 -3.53 -7.22 -0.64
N LEU A 105 -2.79 -7.87 0.27
CA LEU A 105 -1.58 -7.26 0.83
C LEU A 105 -0.57 -7.04 -0.30
N ILE A 106 -0.22 -5.77 -0.51
CA ILE A 106 0.83 -5.35 -1.43
C ILE A 106 2.05 -5.00 -0.59
N ARG A 107 3.18 -5.66 -0.84
CA ARG A 107 4.46 -5.25 -0.25
C ARG A 107 5.04 -4.12 -1.08
N TRP A 108 4.96 -2.92 -0.54
CA TRP A 108 5.48 -1.73 -1.23
C TRP A 108 7.00 -1.67 -1.15
N MET A 109 7.64 -1.45 -2.28
CA MET A 109 9.05 -1.06 -2.35
C MET A 109 9.15 0.43 -1.99
N MET A 110 9.92 0.75 -0.98
CA MET A 110 9.99 2.09 -0.41
C MET A 110 11.44 2.47 -0.12
N TRP A 111 11.78 3.72 -0.37
CA TRP A 111 13.10 4.25 -0.05
C TRP A 111 13.37 4.15 1.45
N ALA A 112 14.51 3.54 1.81
CA ALA A 112 14.83 3.21 3.19
C ALA A 112 14.90 4.46 4.11
N GLU A 113 15.44 5.56 3.59
CA GLU A 113 15.54 6.83 4.32
C GLU A 113 14.18 7.49 4.60
N MET A 114 13.15 7.13 3.84
CA MET A 114 11.77 7.62 4.06
C MET A 114 10.99 6.78 5.08
N MET A 115 11.57 5.68 5.55
CA MET A 115 10.94 4.81 6.54
C MET A 115 11.16 5.35 7.96
N ASP A 116 10.26 6.21 8.44
CA ASP A 116 10.34 6.75 9.80
C ASP A 116 10.37 5.61 10.84
N PRO A 117 11.41 5.53 11.69
CA PRO A 117 11.52 4.50 12.72
C PRO A 117 10.34 4.46 13.71
N ARG A 118 9.65 5.58 13.93
CA ARG A 118 8.44 5.65 14.77
C ARG A 118 7.28 4.85 14.22
N LEU A 119 7.27 4.57 12.91
CA LEU A 119 6.27 3.79 12.20
C LEU A 119 6.73 2.36 11.87
N ASP A 120 7.83 1.88 12.49
CA ASP A 120 8.41 0.56 12.23
C ASP A 120 7.38 -0.59 12.36
N PHE A 121 6.44 -0.47 13.30
CA PHE A 121 5.34 -1.42 13.46
C PHE A 121 4.43 -1.49 12.20
N ALA A 122 4.20 -0.36 11.53
CA ALA A 122 3.39 -0.29 10.31
C ALA A 122 4.16 -0.83 9.10
N TRP A 123 5.45 -0.49 9.00
CA TRP A 123 6.33 -1.03 7.95
C TRP A 123 6.45 -2.55 8.02
N LYS A 124 6.60 -3.09 9.24
CA LYS A 124 6.60 -4.54 9.49
C LYS A 124 5.24 -5.18 9.19
N ALA A 125 4.15 -4.57 9.60
CA ALA A 125 2.79 -5.07 9.33
C ALA A 125 2.51 -5.09 7.82
N GLY A 126 2.85 -4.01 7.10
CA GLY A 126 2.72 -3.92 5.64
C GLY A 126 3.80 -4.70 4.88
N GLN A 127 4.77 -5.29 5.60
CA GLN A 127 5.91 -6.03 5.03
C GLN A 127 6.65 -5.22 3.95
N ALA A 128 6.77 -3.90 4.16
CA ALA A 128 7.45 -3.00 3.22
C ALA A 128 8.88 -3.46 2.93
N LEU A 129 9.31 -3.30 1.69
CA LEU A 129 10.64 -3.67 1.24
C LEU A 129 11.50 -2.42 1.10
N PRO A 130 12.49 -2.22 2.00
CA PRO A 130 13.40 -1.08 1.88
C PRO A 130 14.27 -1.19 0.64
N VAL A 131 14.38 -0.09 -0.09
CA VAL A 131 15.26 0.08 -1.26
C VAL A 131 16.25 1.19 -0.97
N SER A 132 17.52 0.97 -1.26
CA SER A 132 18.56 1.99 -1.15
C SER A 132 18.92 2.53 -2.53
N TYR A 133 18.97 3.86 -2.66
CA TYR A 133 19.46 4.50 -3.88
C TYR A 133 20.99 4.41 -3.96
N GLY A 134 21.51 4.24 -5.18
CA GLY A 134 22.94 4.24 -5.45
C GLY A 134 23.65 2.89 -5.29
N SER A 135 23.08 1.94 -4.59
CA SER A 135 23.50 0.54 -4.65
C SER A 135 22.51 -0.24 -5.50
N GLN A 136 23.01 -1.06 -6.44
CA GLN A 136 22.13 -2.06 -7.06
C GLN A 136 21.71 -3.03 -5.97
N ASP A 137 20.57 -2.76 -5.31
CA ASP A 137 20.08 -3.61 -4.21
C ASP A 137 19.51 -4.92 -4.77
N ALA A 138 20.45 -5.72 -5.30
CA ALA A 138 20.15 -7.04 -5.83
C ALA A 138 19.51 -7.96 -4.77
N ALA A 139 19.71 -7.67 -3.49
CA ALA A 139 19.12 -8.45 -2.41
C ALA A 139 17.62 -8.14 -2.28
N THR A 140 17.24 -6.86 -2.29
CA THR A 140 15.83 -6.45 -2.25
C THR A 140 15.10 -6.89 -3.52
N LEU A 141 15.71 -6.74 -4.70
CA LEU A 141 15.14 -7.24 -5.94
C LEU A 141 14.88 -8.76 -5.88
N ARG A 142 15.86 -9.55 -5.40
CA ARG A 142 15.67 -11.01 -5.22
C ARG A 142 14.55 -11.35 -4.25
N LYS A 143 14.41 -10.58 -3.15
CA LYS A 143 13.29 -10.75 -2.20
C LYS A 143 11.94 -10.43 -2.87
N ALA A 144 11.87 -9.34 -3.64
CA ALA A 144 10.67 -8.96 -4.39
C ALA A 144 10.26 -10.04 -5.41
N VAL A 145 11.20 -10.48 -6.25
CA VAL A 145 10.97 -11.56 -7.23
C VAL A 145 10.50 -12.85 -6.56
N ARG A 146 11.16 -13.23 -5.45
CA ARG A 146 10.76 -14.42 -4.69
C ARG A 146 9.33 -14.31 -4.18
N HIS A 147 8.99 -13.17 -3.56
CA HIS A 147 7.65 -12.94 -3.04
C HIS A 147 6.57 -13.04 -4.12
N VAL A 148 6.82 -12.48 -5.31
CA VAL A 148 5.91 -12.62 -6.45
C VAL A 148 5.76 -14.09 -6.87
N LYS A 149 6.87 -14.84 -6.96
CA LYS A 149 6.83 -16.28 -7.30
C LYS A 149 6.11 -17.14 -6.27
N GLU A 150 6.08 -16.70 -5.01
CA GLU A 150 5.34 -17.33 -3.91
C GLU A 150 3.85 -16.91 -3.88
N GLY A 151 3.39 -16.15 -4.85
CA GLY A 151 1.99 -15.75 -4.99
C GLY A 151 1.62 -14.41 -4.35
N GLY A 152 2.61 -13.61 -3.93
CA GLY A 152 2.38 -12.30 -3.34
C GLY A 152 2.36 -11.16 -4.36
N LEU A 153 1.89 -9.98 -3.92
CA LEU A 153 1.94 -8.76 -4.71
C LEU A 153 3.08 -7.85 -4.25
N ILE A 154 3.82 -7.31 -5.22
CA ILE A 154 4.80 -6.24 -5.01
C ILE A 154 4.26 -4.96 -5.62
N GLY A 155 4.27 -3.87 -4.85
CA GLY A 155 3.94 -2.53 -5.32
C GLY A 155 5.19 -1.68 -5.51
N ILE A 156 5.23 -0.91 -6.59
CA ILE A 156 6.32 0.00 -6.89
C ILE A 156 5.78 1.27 -7.54
N PHE A 157 6.29 2.41 -7.08
CA PHE A 157 6.18 3.70 -7.74
C PHE A 157 7.50 3.94 -8.47
N PRO A 158 7.58 3.66 -9.78
CA PRO A 158 8.87 3.58 -10.46
C PRO A 158 9.52 4.95 -10.69
N GLU A 159 8.81 6.04 -10.46
CA GLU A 159 9.37 7.39 -10.46
C GLU A 159 10.36 7.62 -9.30
N GLY A 160 10.25 6.79 -8.25
CA GLY A 160 11.14 6.81 -7.08
C GLY A 160 10.84 7.91 -6.06
N THR A 161 10.13 8.95 -6.46
CA THR A 161 9.73 10.08 -5.61
C THR A 161 8.31 10.51 -5.95
N ILE A 162 7.68 11.27 -5.05
CA ILE A 162 6.42 11.96 -5.35
C ILE A 162 6.67 13.02 -6.41
N ALA A 163 5.88 13.04 -7.49
CA ALA A 163 6.02 14.00 -8.58
C ALA A 163 5.84 15.45 -8.10
N ARG A 164 6.83 16.28 -8.38
CA ARG A 164 6.86 17.73 -8.12
C ARG A 164 7.49 18.43 -9.33
N PRO A 165 6.77 19.22 -10.11
CA PRO A 165 5.34 19.53 -10.02
C PRO A 165 4.44 18.31 -10.24
N PRO A 166 3.16 18.36 -9.84
CA PRO A 166 2.19 17.30 -10.09
C PRO A 166 1.72 17.28 -11.55
N ARG A 167 1.06 16.19 -11.96
CA ARG A 167 0.45 16.01 -13.29
C ARG A 167 1.47 15.88 -14.43
N GLU A 168 2.57 15.22 -14.15
CA GLU A 168 3.55 14.80 -15.15
C GLU A 168 3.98 13.36 -14.86
N ILE A 169 4.45 12.64 -15.88
CA ILE A 169 5.00 11.30 -15.75
C ILE A 169 6.52 11.42 -15.82
N ARG A 170 7.18 11.19 -14.70
CA ARG A 170 8.64 11.25 -14.57
C ARG A 170 9.33 10.03 -15.17
N PRO A 171 10.64 10.06 -15.35
CA PRO A 171 11.40 8.90 -15.78
C PRO A 171 11.23 7.75 -14.77
N PHE A 172 11.00 6.56 -15.30
CA PHE A 172 10.91 5.36 -14.47
C PHE A 172 12.30 4.79 -14.20
N GLN A 173 12.55 4.39 -12.96
CA GLN A 173 13.78 3.73 -12.56
C GLN A 173 13.91 2.36 -13.26
N PRO A 174 15.09 1.96 -13.75
CA PRO A 174 15.28 0.71 -14.48
C PRO A 174 14.90 -0.56 -13.71
N GLY A 175 14.88 -0.47 -12.38
CA GLY A 175 14.52 -1.58 -11.48
C GLY A 175 13.13 -2.15 -11.72
N VAL A 176 12.17 -1.34 -12.20
CA VAL A 176 10.80 -1.83 -12.48
C VAL A 176 10.78 -2.81 -13.66
N GLY A 177 11.48 -2.50 -14.75
CA GLY A 177 11.58 -3.39 -15.89
C GLY A 177 12.32 -4.69 -15.56
N LEU A 178 13.35 -4.60 -14.73
CA LEU A 178 14.08 -5.78 -14.27
C LEU A 178 13.21 -6.66 -13.36
N LEU A 179 12.45 -6.06 -12.42
CA LEU A 179 11.49 -6.78 -11.57
C LEU A 179 10.42 -7.48 -12.41
N ALA A 180 9.80 -6.78 -13.36
CA ALA A 180 8.77 -7.32 -14.25
C ALA A 180 9.25 -8.56 -15.01
N ARG A 181 10.44 -8.48 -15.60
CA ARG A 181 11.04 -9.61 -16.35
C ARG A 181 11.38 -10.81 -15.47
N LEU A 182 12.06 -10.56 -14.33
CA LEU A 182 12.56 -11.64 -13.48
C LEU A 182 11.46 -12.33 -12.71
N SER A 183 10.37 -11.64 -12.40
CA SER A 183 9.20 -12.21 -11.71
C SER A 183 8.43 -13.17 -12.62
N LYS A 184 8.43 -12.93 -13.94
CA LYS A 184 7.60 -13.65 -14.93
C LYS A 184 6.13 -13.67 -14.56
N ALA A 185 5.66 -12.60 -13.97
CA ALA A 185 4.30 -12.44 -13.47
C ALA A 185 3.63 -11.24 -14.15
N PRO A 186 2.29 -11.20 -14.20
CA PRO A 186 1.58 -10.07 -14.77
C PRO A 186 1.89 -8.78 -13.99
N VAL A 187 2.00 -7.68 -14.74
CA VAL A 187 2.25 -6.34 -14.23
C VAL A 187 1.00 -5.50 -14.42
N LEU A 188 0.34 -5.17 -13.32
CA LEU A 188 -0.81 -4.26 -13.28
C LEU A 188 -0.31 -2.82 -13.30
N VAL A 189 -0.80 -2.02 -14.23
CA VAL A 189 -0.54 -0.58 -14.29
C VAL A 189 -1.79 0.18 -13.86
N LEU A 190 -1.63 1.10 -12.92
CA LEU A 190 -2.68 1.96 -12.38
C LEU A 190 -2.29 3.42 -12.54
N TRP A 191 -3.27 4.26 -12.87
CA TRP A 191 -3.11 5.71 -12.87
C TRP A 191 -3.79 6.34 -11.68
N ILE A 192 -3.05 7.17 -10.93
CA ILE A 192 -3.53 7.85 -9.73
C ILE A 192 -3.55 9.36 -9.99
N HIS A 193 -4.69 9.98 -9.75
CA HIS A 193 -4.82 11.43 -9.92
C HIS A 193 -5.81 12.05 -8.92
N ASP A 194 -5.90 13.38 -8.92
CA ASP A 194 -6.72 14.19 -8.01
C ASP A 194 -6.46 13.90 -6.52
N THR A 195 -5.25 13.46 -6.21
CA THR A 195 -4.76 13.27 -4.85
C THR A 195 -4.41 14.62 -4.20
N PRO A 196 -4.41 14.72 -2.86
CA PRO A 196 -4.15 15.98 -2.20
C PRO A 196 -2.68 16.39 -2.36
N TYR A 197 -2.47 17.57 -2.88
CA TYR A 197 -1.13 18.18 -2.91
C TYR A 197 -0.76 18.71 -1.53
N THR A 198 0.40 18.28 -1.01
CA THR A 198 0.95 18.70 0.28
C THR A 198 2.48 18.76 0.20
N GLU A 199 3.11 19.63 0.97
CA GLU A 199 4.57 19.74 1.02
C GLU A 199 5.23 18.47 1.51
N THR A 200 4.65 17.84 2.54
CA THR A 200 5.13 16.57 3.10
C THR A 200 4.29 15.40 2.63
N ALA A 201 4.90 14.24 2.43
CA ALA A 201 4.19 13.02 2.07
C ALA A 201 3.09 12.67 3.09
N GLY A 202 3.41 12.71 4.39
CA GLY A 202 2.48 12.39 5.48
C GLY A 202 1.27 13.33 5.56
N GLY A 203 1.42 14.59 5.17
CA GLY A 203 0.33 15.58 5.18
C GLY A 203 -0.84 15.19 4.27
N SER A 204 -0.58 14.48 3.19
CA SER A 204 -1.61 14.04 2.25
C SER A 204 -2.60 13.04 2.85
N ILE A 205 -2.20 12.26 3.86
CA ILE A 205 -3.03 11.22 4.49
C ILE A 205 -4.27 11.83 5.17
N PHE A 206 -4.12 13.04 5.71
CA PHE A 206 -5.17 13.70 6.50
C PHE A 206 -5.89 14.82 5.74
N ARG A 207 -5.52 15.08 4.48
CA ARG A 207 -6.12 16.13 3.66
C ARG A 207 -7.23 15.57 2.77
N ARG A 208 -8.39 16.21 2.77
CA ARG A 208 -9.53 15.81 1.93
C ARG A 208 -9.18 15.87 0.45
N SER A 209 -9.66 14.87 -0.30
CA SER A 209 -9.54 14.81 -1.75
C SER A 209 -10.74 14.10 -2.38
N HIS A 210 -10.75 14.04 -3.71
CA HIS A 210 -11.62 13.19 -4.51
C HIS A 210 -10.71 12.36 -5.43
N SER A 211 -9.81 11.60 -4.80
CA SER A 211 -8.78 10.84 -5.51
C SER A 211 -9.39 9.79 -6.42
N VAL A 212 -8.73 9.55 -7.54
CA VAL A 212 -9.16 8.54 -8.51
C VAL A 212 -8.00 7.59 -8.74
N VAL A 213 -8.32 6.29 -8.82
CA VAL A 213 -7.40 5.23 -9.21
C VAL A 213 -8.00 4.52 -10.41
N GLU A 214 -7.32 4.55 -11.54
CA GLU A 214 -7.81 3.96 -12.79
C GLU A 214 -6.98 2.74 -13.19
N PHE A 215 -7.66 1.73 -13.67
CA PHE A 215 -7.04 0.57 -14.31
C PHE A 215 -6.58 0.95 -15.71
N VAL A 216 -5.27 0.89 -15.96
CA VAL A 216 -4.67 1.18 -17.28
C VAL A 216 -4.55 -0.10 -18.10
N GLY A 217 -4.05 -1.17 -17.50
CA GLY A 217 -3.87 -2.44 -18.19
C GLY A 217 -3.01 -3.42 -17.40
N VAL A 218 -2.91 -4.64 -17.94
CA VAL A 218 -1.99 -5.67 -17.44
C VAL A 218 -1.04 -6.09 -18.55
N PHE A 219 0.25 -6.15 -18.22
CA PHE A 219 1.33 -6.42 -19.16
C PHE A 219 2.08 -7.69 -18.77
N ASP A 220 2.31 -8.57 -19.74
CA ASP A 220 3.28 -9.66 -19.62
C ASP A 220 4.60 -9.23 -20.26
N LEU A 221 5.59 -9.00 -19.42
CA LEU A 221 6.92 -8.57 -19.85
C LEU A 221 7.98 -9.66 -19.69
N SER A 222 7.55 -10.89 -19.49
CA SER A 222 8.44 -12.05 -19.29
C SER A 222 9.30 -12.37 -20.54
N GLY A 223 8.80 -12.03 -21.71
CA GLY A 223 9.49 -12.20 -23.00
C GLY A 223 10.46 -11.08 -23.37
N GLU A 224 10.40 -9.94 -22.68
CA GLU A 224 11.27 -8.80 -22.99
C GLU A 224 12.73 -9.13 -22.62
N LYS A 225 13.64 -8.89 -23.56
CA LYS A 225 15.07 -9.18 -23.37
C LYS A 225 15.78 -8.05 -22.61
N ASP A 226 15.37 -6.82 -22.85
CA ASP A 226 15.96 -5.62 -22.27
C ASP A 226 15.10 -5.01 -21.16
N PRO A 227 15.63 -4.82 -19.94
CA PRO A 227 14.92 -4.14 -18.86
C PRO A 227 14.52 -2.70 -19.18
N ALA A 228 15.32 -1.98 -20.00
CA ALA A 228 14.99 -0.60 -20.35
C ALA A 228 13.76 -0.55 -21.26
N THR A 229 13.64 -1.49 -22.22
CA THR A 229 12.44 -1.64 -23.05
C THR A 229 11.21 -1.96 -22.20
N ALA A 230 11.31 -2.89 -21.25
CA ALA A 230 10.23 -3.21 -20.34
C ALA A 230 9.80 -1.99 -19.50
N THR A 231 10.77 -1.19 -19.01
CA THR A 231 10.52 0.06 -18.29
C THR A 231 9.80 1.08 -19.16
N ALA A 232 10.24 1.25 -20.41
CA ALA A 232 9.65 2.19 -21.36
C ALA A 232 8.20 1.81 -21.72
N ILE A 233 7.89 0.52 -21.90
CA ILE A 233 6.53 0.02 -22.15
C ILE A 233 5.59 0.46 -21.01
N LEU A 234 5.98 0.24 -19.76
CA LEU A 234 5.15 0.61 -18.61
C LEU A 234 4.96 2.11 -18.48
N ARG A 235 6.05 2.90 -18.67
CA ARG A 235 5.97 4.37 -18.63
C ARG A 235 5.08 4.91 -19.73
N ASN A 236 5.22 4.40 -20.95
CA ASN A 236 4.44 4.84 -22.09
C ASN A 236 2.95 4.51 -21.89
N ALA A 237 2.63 3.30 -21.45
CA ALA A 237 1.25 2.91 -21.16
C ALA A 237 0.57 3.88 -20.18
N LEU A 238 1.28 4.26 -19.12
CA LEU A 238 0.76 5.20 -18.13
C LEU A 238 0.62 6.62 -18.72
N ALA A 239 1.64 7.10 -19.45
CA ALA A 239 1.63 8.44 -20.04
C ALA A 239 0.55 8.58 -21.13
N ASP A 240 0.39 7.56 -21.97
CA ASP A 240 -0.59 7.57 -23.06
C ASP A 240 -2.03 7.51 -22.50
N HIS A 241 -2.25 6.72 -21.43
CA HIS A 241 -3.55 6.67 -20.77
C HIS A 241 -3.90 7.97 -20.05
N SER A 242 -2.96 8.53 -19.30
CA SER A 242 -3.17 9.74 -18.51
C SER A 242 -3.28 11.02 -19.34
N GLY A 243 -2.65 11.05 -20.52
CA GLY A 243 -2.46 12.26 -21.31
C GLY A 243 -1.52 13.28 -20.65
N TRP A 244 -0.86 12.91 -19.54
CA TRP A 244 0.07 13.80 -18.85
C TRP A 244 1.39 13.90 -19.62
N PRO A 245 2.03 15.09 -19.61
CA PRO A 245 3.32 15.25 -20.28
C PRO A 245 4.39 14.36 -19.64
N ARG A 246 5.29 13.86 -20.50
CA ARG A 246 6.48 13.15 -20.04
C ARG A 246 7.52 14.18 -19.64
N ASN A 247 7.93 14.15 -18.38
CA ASN A 247 9.09 14.90 -17.93
C ASN A 247 10.33 14.01 -18.05
N GLU A 248 11.39 14.52 -18.67
CA GLU A 248 12.65 13.79 -18.84
C GLU A 248 13.68 14.16 -17.73
N GLU A 249 13.34 15.10 -16.85
CA GLU A 249 14.20 15.45 -15.73
C GLU A 249 14.16 14.37 -14.65
N SER A 250 15.28 13.68 -14.47
CA SER A 250 15.47 12.77 -13.34
C SER A 250 15.67 13.58 -12.08
N THR A 251 14.80 13.43 -11.08
CA THR A 251 14.97 14.08 -9.76
C THR A 251 16.03 13.39 -8.91
N LEU A 252 16.51 12.22 -9.34
CA LEU A 252 17.52 11.46 -8.62
C LEU A 252 18.90 11.79 -9.21
N THR A 253 19.39 12.98 -8.91
CA THR A 253 20.82 13.28 -9.05
C THR A 253 21.51 12.54 -7.91
N ILE A 254 22.35 11.56 -8.25
CA ILE A 254 23.24 10.90 -7.31
C ILE A 254 24.18 11.99 -6.79
N GLY A 255 23.88 12.59 -5.65
CA GLY A 255 24.72 13.65 -5.08
C GLY A 255 24.06 14.60 -4.09
N ASP A 256 22.75 14.74 -4.10
CA ASP A 256 22.09 15.78 -3.28
C ASP A 256 21.54 15.27 -1.94
N THR A 257 22.34 14.45 -1.25
CA THR A 257 22.11 14.16 0.17
C THR A 257 23.22 14.78 1.02
N GLU A 258 23.39 16.08 0.96
CA GLU A 258 23.92 16.78 2.12
C GLU A 258 22.75 17.12 3.06
N PRO A 259 22.80 16.66 4.32
CA PRO A 259 21.86 17.16 5.31
C PRO A 259 22.15 18.65 5.49
N THR A 260 21.19 19.51 5.16
CA THR A 260 21.21 20.89 5.63
C THR A 260 21.19 20.82 7.15
N GLU A 261 22.34 21.00 7.78
CA GLU A 261 22.44 21.43 9.15
C GLU A 261 21.82 22.83 9.20
N GLU A 262 20.59 22.93 9.72
CA GLU A 262 20.06 24.19 10.18
C GLU A 262 20.58 24.47 11.60
N PRO A 263 20.96 25.75 11.88
CA PRO A 263 21.59 26.18 13.13
C PRO A 263 20.66 26.17 14.35
#